data_827b18b44941452f42de00618664bf01
#
_entry.id   827b18b44941452f42de00618664bf01
#
_cell.length_a   1.000
_cell.length_b   1.000
_cell.length_c   1.000
_cell.angle_alpha   90.00
_cell.angle_beta   90.00
_cell.angle_gamma   90.00
#
_symmetry.space_group_name_H-M   'P 1'
#
loop_
_entity.id
_entity.type
_entity.pdbx_description
1 polymer ?
#
loop_
_entity_poly.entity_id
_entity_poly.type
_entity_poly.pdbx_seq_one_letter_code
_entity_poly.pdbx_strand_id
1 'polypeptide(L)'
;MAAAKWPSPGLRNVGSYQISGHPFITGSTDLDNNKVHMVEFPYVCKSFTVINNNSNSGEDIRIHFQSGSETAVGRPGALGAQTIASTDDVIAGLHFITIPAGNSSLTMDARCNAIYISNGSGTNNLTYQVFAELTTIPIGSMYHLTGSGITDSE
;
A
#
# COMPACT_ATOMS: atom_id res chain seq x y z
N MET A 1 12.59 18.71 -38.96
CA MET A 1 11.78 19.02 -37.77
C MET A 1 12.25 18.13 -36.62
N ALA A 2 12.67 18.71 -35.51
CA ALA A 2 12.93 17.93 -34.32
C ALA A 2 11.59 17.41 -33.78
N ALA A 3 11.48 16.11 -33.54
CA ALA A 3 10.31 15.53 -32.89
C ALA A 3 10.13 16.18 -31.51
N ALA A 4 8.90 16.56 -31.18
CA ALA A 4 8.58 17.09 -29.88
C ALA A 4 8.98 16.05 -28.82
N LYS A 5 9.97 16.39 -28.02
CA LYS A 5 10.48 15.50 -26.98
C LYS A 5 9.57 15.69 -25.74
N TRP A 6 8.64 14.79 -25.57
CA TRP A 6 7.82 14.80 -24.36
C TRP A 6 8.70 14.57 -23.14
N PRO A 7 8.47 15.29 -22.03
CA PRO A 7 9.24 15.09 -20.81
C PRO A 7 9.06 13.65 -20.33
N SER A 8 10.16 13.07 -19.87
CA SER A 8 10.14 11.71 -19.30
C SER A 8 9.26 11.67 -18.05
N PRO A 9 8.56 10.56 -17.81
CA PRO A 9 7.80 10.38 -16.57
C PRO A 9 8.70 10.55 -15.35
N GLY A 10 8.23 11.25 -14.33
CA GLY A 10 8.99 11.49 -13.12
C GLY A 10 8.17 12.08 -11.99
N LEU A 11 8.66 11.94 -10.76
CA LEU A 11 7.95 12.37 -9.54
C LEU A 11 7.63 13.87 -9.52
N ARG A 12 8.45 14.68 -10.17
CA ARG A 12 8.30 16.15 -10.25
C ARG A 12 7.59 16.61 -11.53
N ASN A 13 7.23 15.68 -12.39
CA ASN A 13 6.53 15.99 -13.63
C ASN A 13 5.02 15.93 -13.41
N VAL A 14 4.37 17.09 -13.40
CA VAL A 14 2.91 17.21 -13.22
C VAL A 14 2.15 16.39 -14.27
N GLY A 15 2.61 16.35 -15.51
CA GLY A 15 2.00 15.58 -16.58
C GLY A 15 1.90 14.09 -16.29
N SER A 16 2.81 13.53 -15.49
CA SER A 16 2.77 12.13 -15.08
C SER A 16 1.57 11.79 -14.18
N TYR A 17 0.94 12.77 -13.57
CA TYR A 17 -0.21 12.61 -12.68
C TYR A 17 -1.53 13.09 -13.27
N GLN A 18 -1.49 13.89 -14.33
CA GLN A 18 -2.69 14.42 -14.99
C GLN A 18 -3.34 13.42 -15.95
N ILE A 19 -2.58 12.48 -16.46
CA ILE A 19 -3.08 11.43 -17.35
C ILE A 19 -3.81 10.38 -16.51
N SER A 20 -4.87 9.78 -17.05
CA SER A 20 -5.56 8.65 -16.42
C SER A 20 -4.56 7.56 -16.05
N GLY A 21 -4.63 7.10 -14.81
CA GLY A 21 -3.74 6.06 -14.32
C GLY A 21 -4.03 4.71 -14.95
N HIS A 22 -3.03 3.83 -14.96
CA HIS A 22 -3.24 2.43 -15.26
C HIS A 22 -3.97 1.76 -14.10
N PRO A 23 -5.07 1.05 -14.32
CA PRO A 23 -5.78 0.37 -13.25
C PRO A 23 -4.98 -0.81 -12.72
N PHE A 24 -4.96 -0.96 -11.42
CA PHE A 24 -4.39 -2.10 -10.72
C PHE A 24 -5.39 -2.60 -9.68
N ILE A 25 -5.71 -3.88 -9.70
CA ILE A 25 -6.67 -4.49 -8.78
C ILE A 25 -6.03 -5.74 -8.18
N THR A 26 -6.14 -5.86 -6.88
CA THR A 26 -5.70 -7.04 -6.14
C THR A 26 -6.52 -7.21 -4.86
N GLY A 27 -6.31 -8.29 -4.15
CA GLY A 27 -6.98 -8.56 -2.88
C GLY A 27 -6.55 -9.88 -2.28
N SER A 28 -7.02 -10.14 -1.07
CA SER A 28 -6.79 -11.41 -0.38
C SER A 28 -7.96 -11.72 0.54
N THR A 29 -8.20 -13.02 0.75
CA THR A 29 -9.16 -13.55 1.73
C THR A 29 -8.47 -14.16 2.94
N ASP A 30 -7.15 -14.06 3.02
CA ASP A 30 -6.33 -14.78 4.00
C ASP A 30 -5.32 -13.84 4.69
N LEU A 31 -5.80 -12.68 5.09
CA LEU A 31 -5.02 -11.80 5.97
C LEU A 31 -5.14 -12.30 7.40
N ASP A 32 -4.30 -13.24 7.74
CA ASP A 32 -4.28 -13.91 9.03
C ASP A 32 -3.85 -12.97 10.17
N ASN A 33 -4.20 -13.34 11.38
CA ASN A 33 -3.72 -12.64 12.58
C ASN A 33 -2.18 -12.66 12.63
N ASN A 34 -1.58 -11.56 13.07
CA ASN A 34 -0.12 -11.35 13.10
C ASN A 34 0.58 -11.41 11.74
N LYS A 35 -0.16 -11.24 10.65
CA LYS A 35 0.44 -11.10 9.31
C LYS A 35 0.24 -9.70 8.75
N VAL A 36 1.21 -9.28 7.95
CA VAL A 36 1.14 -8.10 7.11
C VAL A 36 1.25 -8.55 5.66
N HIS A 37 0.33 -8.10 4.85
CA HIS A 37 0.43 -8.23 3.41
C HIS A 37 1.05 -6.97 2.83
N MET A 38 2.13 -7.12 2.08
CA MET A 38 2.65 -6.06 1.23
C MET A 38 2.00 -6.13 -0.14
N VAL A 39 1.39 -5.04 -0.54
CA VAL A 39 0.88 -4.85 -1.91
C VAL A 39 1.87 -3.94 -2.62
N GLU A 40 2.71 -4.54 -3.47
CA GLU A 40 3.68 -3.80 -4.26
C GLU A 40 3.10 -3.44 -5.62
N PHE A 41 3.27 -2.20 -6.01
CA PHE A 41 2.82 -1.69 -7.30
C PHE A 41 3.93 -1.78 -8.34
N PRO A 42 3.63 -2.16 -9.61
CA PRO A 42 4.63 -2.21 -10.67
C PRO A 42 5.16 -0.83 -11.08
N TYR A 43 4.42 0.22 -10.80
CA TYR A 43 4.79 1.62 -11.02
C TYR A 43 4.39 2.45 -9.81
N VAL A 44 4.90 3.65 -9.71
CA VAL A 44 4.50 4.59 -8.65
C VAL A 44 3.00 4.80 -8.71
N CYS A 45 2.33 4.57 -7.59
CA CYS A 45 0.91 4.79 -7.42
C CYS A 45 0.60 6.29 -7.40
N LYS A 46 -0.52 6.69 -7.97
CA LYS A 46 -1.08 8.04 -7.91
C LYS A 46 -2.13 8.15 -6.82
N SER A 47 -3.00 7.16 -6.78
CA SER A 47 -4.06 7.03 -5.79
C SER A 47 -4.39 5.56 -5.59
N PHE A 48 -4.86 5.21 -4.42
CA PHE A 48 -5.35 3.87 -4.14
C PHE A 48 -6.57 3.88 -3.24
N THR A 49 -7.38 2.86 -3.38
CA THR A 49 -8.54 2.58 -2.53
C THR A 49 -8.38 1.20 -1.94
N VAL A 50 -8.49 1.09 -0.64
CA VAL A 50 -8.55 -0.19 0.06
C VAL A 50 -9.94 -0.38 0.63
N ILE A 51 -10.52 -1.55 0.40
CA ILE A 51 -11.86 -1.93 0.83
C ILE A 51 -11.73 -3.06 1.84
N ASN A 52 -12.31 -2.85 3.01
CA ASN A 52 -12.46 -3.88 4.03
C ASN A 52 -13.78 -4.64 3.75
N ASN A 53 -13.69 -5.88 3.28
CA ASN A 53 -14.86 -6.68 2.90
C ASN A 53 -15.40 -7.53 4.07
N ASN A 54 -14.96 -7.28 5.28
CA ASN A 54 -15.43 -8.01 6.47
C ASN A 54 -16.68 -7.34 7.04
N SER A 55 -17.57 -8.12 7.61
CA SER A 55 -18.85 -7.64 8.08
C SER A 55 -19.02 -7.67 9.60
N ASN A 56 -18.17 -8.43 10.30
CA ASN A 56 -18.32 -8.58 11.75
C ASN A 56 -17.62 -7.42 12.49
N SER A 57 -18.20 -6.99 13.57
CA SER A 57 -17.60 -5.96 14.42
C SER A 57 -16.23 -6.39 14.94
N GLY A 58 -15.25 -5.51 14.84
CA GLY A 58 -13.87 -5.75 15.26
C GLY A 58 -13.00 -6.41 14.19
N GLU A 59 -13.51 -6.73 13.02
CA GLU A 59 -12.73 -7.22 11.87
C GLU A 59 -12.12 -6.05 11.08
N ASP A 60 -11.39 -5.22 11.79
CA ASP A 60 -10.77 -4.01 11.23
C ASP A 60 -9.45 -4.35 10.54
N ILE A 61 -9.17 -3.68 9.44
CA ILE A 61 -7.86 -3.71 8.79
C ILE A 61 -7.11 -2.41 9.02
N ARG A 62 -5.80 -2.48 8.96
CA ARG A 62 -4.92 -1.32 9.13
C ARG A 62 -4.04 -1.14 7.93
N ILE A 63 -3.93 0.09 7.44
CA ILE A 63 -3.04 0.46 6.34
C ILE A 63 -1.87 1.25 6.88
N HIS A 64 -0.68 0.90 6.41
CA HIS A 64 0.55 1.59 6.75
C HIS A 64 1.55 1.57 5.58
N PHE A 65 2.62 2.35 5.67
CA PHE A 65 3.64 2.47 4.62
C PHE A 65 4.98 1.83 5.00
N GLN A 66 5.00 1.07 6.07
CA GLN A 66 6.18 0.41 6.59
C GLN A 66 5.89 -1.07 6.82
N SER A 67 6.87 -1.91 6.54
CA SER A 67 6.76 -3.36 6.78
C SER A 67 6.75 -3.74 8.27
N GLY A 68 7.20 -2.86 9.13
CA GLY A 68 7.28 -3.05 10.58
C GLY A 68 8.52 -3.78 11.04
N SER A 69 8.67 -5.04 10.72
CA SER A 69 9.84 -5.83 11.09
C SER A 69 10.87 -5.92 9.96
N GLU A 70 12.15 -5.85 10.28
CA GLU A 70 13.24 -6.10 9.32
C GLU A 70 13.17 -7.50 8.69
N THR A 71 12.48 -8.42 9.33
CA THR A 71 12.26 -9.79 8.83
C THR A 71 11.08 -9.90 7.86
N ALA A 72 10.28 -8.87 7.76
CA ALA A 72 9.16 -8.82 6.82
C ALA A 72 9.65 -8.51 5.41
N VAL A 73 10.25 -9.47 4.76
CA VAL A 73 10.73 -9.31 3.38
C VAL A 73 9.62 -9.70 2.42
N GLY A 74 8.87 -8.72 1.95
CA GLY A 74 7.97 -8.91 0.82
C GLY A 74 8.75 -9.12 -0.47
N ARG A 75 8.28 -10.01 -1.32
CA ARG A 75 8.84 -10.16 -2.66
C ARG A 75 8.26 -9.11 -3.59
N PRO A 76 9.09 -8.43 -4.38
CA PRO A 76 8.63 -7.55 -5.43
C PRO A 76 7.58 -8.22 -6.34
N GLY A 77 6.47 -7.55 -6.58
CA GLY A 77 5.44 -7.99 -7.52
C GLY A 77 4.55 -9.14 -7.04
N ALA A 78 4.64 -9.55 -5.79
CA ALA A 78 3.79 -10.60 -5.24
C ALA A 78 3.00 -10.07 -4.03
N LEU A 79 1.75 -10.47 -3.91
CA LEU A 79 1.05 -10.42 -2.64
C LEU A 79 1.74 -11.42 -1.70
N GLY A 80 2.63 -10.93 -0.86
CA GLY A 80 3.32 -11.74 0.12
C GLY A 80 2.65 -11.60 1.48
N ALA A 81 2.15 -12.70 2.05
CA ALA A 81 1.81 -12.74 3.46
C ALA A 81 3.11 -12.80 4.26
N GLN A 82 3.34 -11.83 5.11
CA GLN A 82 4.51 -11.78 5.97
C GLN A 82 4.09 -12.01 7.40
N THR A 83 4.68 -13.01 8.04
CA THR A 83 4.45 -13.25 9.45
C THR A 83 5.31 -12.29 10.26
N ILE A 84 4.69 -11.60 11.18
CA ILE A 84 5.35 -10.68 12.09
C ILE A 84 5.42 -11.34 13.46
N ALA A 85 6.55 -11.19 14.13
CA ALA A 85 6.79 -11.77 15.43
C ALA A 85 5.84 -11.25 16.51
N SER A 86 5.41 -10.00 16.39
CA SER A 86 4.36 -9.40 17.22
C SER A 86 3.68 -8.25 16.48
N THR A 87 2.43 -7.97 16.82
CA THR A 87 1.70 -6.81 16.28
C THR A 87 2.33 -5.47 16.72
N ASP A 88 3.06 -5.48 17.82
CA ASP A 88 3.74 -4.30 18.33
C ASP A 88 4.97 -3.94 17.49
N ASP A 89 5.60 -4.90 16.85
CA ASP A 89 6.74 -4.70 15.96
C ASP A 89 6.36 -4.06 14.61
N VAL A 90 5.09 -4.18 14.21
CA VAL A 90 4.63 -3.69 12.90
C VAL A 90 4.37 -2.20 12.92
N ILE A 91 3.82 -1.72 14.00
CA ILE A 91 3.25 -0.40 14.06
C ILE A 91 3.66 0.23 15.37
N ALA A 92 4.80 0.91 15.32
CA ALA A 92 5.20 1.74 16.45
C ALA A 92 4.21 2.91 16.56
N GLY A 93 3.52 2.99 17.67
CA GLY A 93 2.56 4.05 17.92
C GLY A 93 1.33 4.01 16.99
N LEU A 94 0.96 5.15 16.43
CA LEU A 94 -0.24 5.33 15.60
C LEU A 94 0.10 5.54 14.11
N HIS A 95 1.13 4.89 13.59
CA HIS A 95 1.57 5.04 12.20
C HIS A 95 0.73 4.21 11.21
N PHE A 96 -0.54 4.05 11.49
CA PHE A 96 -1.48 3.34 10.63
C PHE A 96 -2.83 4.04 10.62
N ILE A 97 -3.61 3.74 9.59
CA ILE A 97 -5.01 4.15 9.49
C ILE A 97 -5.87 2.90 9.55
N THR A 98 -6.85 2.91 10.44
CA THR A 98 -7.80 1.80 10.58
C THR A 98 -8.97 1.98 9.63
N ILE A 99 -9.29 0.93 8.89
CA ILE A 99 -10.51 0.81 8.10
C ILE A 99 -11.43 -0.15 8.85
N PRO A 100 -12.54 0.33 9.43
CA PRO A 100 -13.43 -0.51 10.19
C PRO A 100 -14.13 -1.54 9.30
N ALA A 101 -14.62 -2.62 9.90
CA ALA A 101 -15.47 -3.59 9.24
C ALA A 101 -16.78 -2.97 8.72
N GLY A 102 -17.54 -3.70 7.91
CA GLY A 102 -18.81 -3.24 7.37
C GLY A 102 -18.71 -2.75 5.93
N ASN A 103 -17.84 -3.34 5.12
CA ASN A 103 -17.59 -2.95 3.73
C ASN A 103 -17.13 -1.48 3.60
N SER A 104 -16.37 -1.03 4.58
CA SER A 104 -15.80 0.32 4.60
C SER A 104 -14.61 0.42 3.65
N SER A 105 -14.37 1.59 3.13
CA SER A 105 -13.24 1.84 2.24
C SER A 105 -12.51 3.13 2.60
N LEU A 106 -11.23 3.16 2.26
CA LEU A 106 -10.39 4.34 2.34
C LEU A 106 -9.72 4.59 0.99
N THR A 107 -9.89 5.80 0.48
CA THR A 107 -9.18 6.29 -0.70
C THR A 107 -8.13 7.31 -0.30
N MET A 108 -6.94 7.16 -0.83
CA MET A 108 -5.82 8.08 -0.60
C MET A 108 -5.17 8.48 -1.91
N ASP A 109 -4.99 9.77 -2.10
CA ASP A 109 -4.15 10.34 -3.15
C ASP A 109 -2.71 10.44 -2.63
N ALA A 110 -2.01 9.30 -2.68
CA ALA A 110 -0.66 9.18 -2.14
C ALA A 110 0.29 8.55 -3.16
N ARG A 111 1.47 9.13 -3.28
CA ARG A 111 2.54 8.56 -4.09
C ARG A 111 3.24 7.50 -3.27
N CYS A 112 3.15 6.27 -3.71
CA CYS A 112 3.85 5.16 -3.07
C CYS A 112 4.17 4.07 -4.09
N ASN A 113 5.11 3.22 -3.77
CA ASN A 113 5.44 2.04 -4.54
C ASN A 113 4.86 0.76 -3.92
N ALA A 114 4.46 0.83 -2.66
CA ALA A 114 3.82 -0.25 -1.95
C ALA A 114 2.96 0.28 -0.81
N ILE A 115 1.97 -0.49 -0.42
CA ILE A 115 1.22 -0.32 0.83
C ILE A 115 1.26 -1.60 1.62
N TYR A 116 1.10 -1.48 2.92
CA TYR A 116 1.07 -2.62 3.83
C TYR A 116 -0.29 -2.67 4.50
N ILE A 117 -0.85 -3.86 4.57
CA ILE A 117 -2.17 -4.11 5.17
C ILE A 117 -2.00 -5.14 6.27
N SER A 118 -2.36 -4.77 7.49
CA SER A 118 -2.29 -5.65 8.65
C SER A 118 -3.68 -5.93 9.24
N ASN A 119 -3.77 -7.08 9.89
CA ASN A 119 -4.99 -7.51 10.57
C ASN A 119 -5.10 -6.78 11.92
N GLY A 120 -6.20 -6.05 12.10
CA GLY A 120 -6.51 -5.36 13.35
C GLY A 120 -7.40 -6.15 14.33
N SER A 121 -7.96 -7.30 13.89
CA SER A 121 -8.92 -8.06 14.70
C SER A 121 -8.28 -8.95 15.76
N GLY A 122 -7.09 -9.44 15.48
CA GLY A 122 -6.37 -10.34 16.39
C GLY A 122 -6.84 -11.80 16.40
N THR A 123 -7.92 -12.17 15.73
CA THR A 123 -8.49 -13.52 15.85
C THR A 123 -8.96 -14.16 14.56
N ASN A 124 -9.40 -13.41 13.57
CA ASN A 124 -9.99 -13.93 12.34
C ASN A 124 -9.12 -13.59 11.13
N ASN A 125 -9.21 -14.43 10.09
CA ASN A 125 -8.68 -14.10 8.79
C ASN A 125 -9.55 -13.04 8.14
N LEU A 126 -8.94 -12.00 7.61
CA LEU A 126 -9.65 -10.87 7.04
C LEU A 126 -9.55 -10.85 5.52
N THR A 127 -10.59 -10.31 4.90
CA THR A 127 -10.70 -10.13 3.46
C THR A 127 -10.60 -8.66 3.09
N TYR A 128 -9.81 -8.37 2.09
CA TYR A 128 -9.69 -7.00 1.57
C TYR A 128 -9.51 -6.99 0.06
N GLN A 129 -9.82 -5.84 -0.54
CA GLN A 129 -9.56 -5.54 -1.94
C GLN A 129 -8.82 -4.22 -2.05
N VAL A 130 -7.96 -4.12 -3.06
CA VAL A 130 -7.22 -2.90 -3.39
C VAL A 130 -7.45 -2.57 -4.84
N PHE A 131 -7.85 -1.33 -5.08
CA PHE A 131 -7.82 -0.70 -6.39
C PHE A 131 -6.80 0.43 -6.37
N ALA A 132 -5.97 0.53 -7.39
CA ALA A 132 -5.02 1.62 -7.51
C ALA A 132 -4.95 2.17 -8.92
N GLU A 133 -4.67 3.46 -9.02
CA GLU A 133 -4.29 4.13 -10.26
C GLU A 133 -2.78 4.31 -10.29
N LEU A 134 -2.14 3.69 -11.27
CA LEU A 134 -0.68 3.72 -11.40
C LEU A 134 -0.26 4.76 -12.42
N THR A 135 0.86 5.40 -12.16
CA THR A 135 1.55 6.27 -13.13
C THR A 135 2.44 5.42 -14.05
N THR A 136 3.15 6.08 -14.95
CA THR A 136 4.23 5.46 -15.74
C THR A 136 5.62 5.66 -15.11
N ILE A 137 5.68 6.18 -13.89
CA ILE A 137 6.93 6.45 -13.18
C ILE A 137 7.48 5.13 -12.63
N PRO A 138 8.74 4.79 -12.94
CA PRO A 138 9.38 3.60 -12.37
C PRO A 138 9.45 3.67 -10.84
N ILE A 139 9.23 2.54 -10.18
CA ILE A 139 9.25 2.46 -8.70
C ILE A 139 10.61 2.84 -8.09
N GLY A 140 11.70 2.58 -8.81
CA GLY A 140 13.05 2.96 -8.39
C GLY A 140 13.28 4.48 -8.25
N SER A 141 12.35 5.32 -8.74
CA SER A 141 12.38 6.76 -8.56
C SER A 141 11.67 7.23 -7.29
N MET A 142 11.06 6.31 -6.53
CA MET A 142 10.34 6.64 -5.31
C MET A 142 11.27 6.85 -4.12
N TYR A 143 10.86 7.73 -3.22
CA TYR A 143 11.46 7.87 -1.90
C TYR A 143 11.18 6.65 -1.03
N HIS A 144 12.04 6.40 -0.07
CA HIS A 144 11.73 5.43 0.98
C HIS A 144 10.65 5.97 1.90
N LEU A 145 9.62 5.17 2.12
CA LEU A 145 8.55 5.47 3.06
C LEU A 145 8.74 4.64 4.33
N THR A 146 8.51 5.27 5.47
CA THR A 146 8.46 4.61 6.78
C THR A 146 7.08 4.79 7.40
N GLY A 147 6.85 4.21 8.56
CA GLY A 147 5.57 4.33 9.27
C GLY A 147 5.07 5.75 9.46
N SER A 148 5.97 6.70 9.63
CA SER A 148 5.63 8.13 9.81
C SER A 148 5.73 8.95 8.52
N GLY A 149 6.09 8.37 7.39
CA GLY A 149 6.16 9.05 6.11
C GLY A 149 7.48 8.88 5.37
N ILE A 150 7.95 9.94 4.72
CA ILE A 150 9.15 9.94 3.90
C ILE A 150 10.38 10.06 4.81
N THR A 151 11.38 9.21 4.61
CA THR A 151 12.68 9.33 5.26
C THR A 151 13.62 10.25 4.47
N ASP A 152 14.55 10.88 5.17
CA ASP A 152 15.55 11.78 4.58
C ASP A 152 16.68 11.06 3.83
N SER A 153 16.63 9.75 3.77
CA SER A 153 17.64 8.97 3.03
C SER A 153 17.33 9.01 1.53
N GLU A 154 17.76 10.04 0.91
CA GLU A 154 17.93 10.06 -0.54
C GLU A 154 19.28 9.46 -0.95
#